data_c2dc8df3d01188f5388b2ec13792f3ab
#
_entry.id   c2dc8df3d01188f5388b2ec13792f3ab
#
_cell.length_a   1.000
_cell.length_b   1.000
_cell.length_c   1.000
_cell.angle_alpha   90.00
_cell.angle_beta   90.00
_cell.angle_gamma   90.00
#
_symmetry.space_group_name_H-M   'P 1'
#
loop_
_entity.id
_entity.type
_entity.pdbx_description
1 polymer ?
#
loop_
_entity_poly.entity_id
_entity_poly.type
_entity_poly.pdbx_seq_one_letter_code
_entity_poly.pdbx_strand_id
1 'polypeptide(L)'
;MQRSLVGSEMCIRDRMKDGVVILNFARDLLVCDADIEEALKSGKVKKYVTDFPNFKTANMEGVIATPHLGASTAESEDNCAIMAVDEIRDFVENGNIVNSVNYPAATLGVCDKVSRITVCHKNIPNMISQLSTAIASEGVNVADMVDKSRGDFAYAIIDLDHEATDALADKINAIDGVIKVRIVK
;
A
#
# COMPACT_ATOMS: atom_id res chain seq x y z
N MET A 1 -2.28 -6.46 -6.34
CA MET A 1 -3.36 -7.37 -6.78
C MET A 1 -2.99 -8.79 -6.38
N GLN A 2 -3.53 -9.28 -5.28
CA GLN A 2 -3.44 -10.71 -5.01
C GLN A 2 -4.30 -11.42 -6.05
N ARG A 3 -3.67 -12.20 -6.90
CA ARG A 3 -4.41 -13.07 -7.81
C ARG A 3 -5.19 -14.07 -6.95
N SER A 4 -6.50 -14.03 -7.05
CA SER A 4 -7.37 -15.09 -6.56
C SER A 4 -6.80 -16.43 -7.03
N LEU A 5 -6.66 -17.37 -6.12
CA LEU A 5 -6.31 -18.76 -6.39
C LEU A 5 -7.47 -19.53 -7.08
N VAL A 6 -8.45 -18.80 -7.61
CA VAL A 6 -9.59 -19.34 -8.35
C VAL A 6 -9.07 -20.13 -9.56
N GLY A 7 -9.23 -21.41 -9.53
CA GLY A 7 -8.70 -22.36 -10.53
C GLY A 7 -7.59 -23.28 -10.01
N SER A 8 -6.83 -22.87 -8.99
CA SER A 8 -5.87 -23.76 -8.32
C SER A 8 -6.50 -24.51 -7.14
N GLU A 9 -7.66 -24.08 -6.68
CA GLU A 9 -8.36 -24.65 -5.51
C GLU A 9 -8.76 -26.10 -5.74
N MET A 10 -9.26 -26.45 -6.90
CA MET A 10 -9.57 -27.85 -7.23
C MET A 10 -8.31 -28.72 -7.17
N CYS A 11 -7.19 -28.26 -7.74
CA CYS A 11 -5.93 -28.99 -7.72
C CYS A 11 -5.30 -29.10 -6.31
N ILE A 12 -5.45 -28.07 -5.49
CA ILE A 12 -4.94 -28.05 -4.10
C ILE A 12 -5.82 -28.95 -3.24
N ARG A 13 -7.14 -28.79 -3.33
CA ARG A 13 -8.12 -29.56 -2.57
C ARG A 13 -8.00 -31.05 -2.83
N ASP A 14 -7.82 -31.48 -4.08
CA ASP A 14 -7.69 -32.88 -4.47
C ASP A 14 -6.47 -33.55 -3.85
N ARG A 15 -5.42 -32.80 -3.57
CA ARG A 15 -4.18 -33.26 -2.92
C ARG A 15 -4.25 -33.28 -1.40
N MET A 16 -5.26 -32.65 -0.81
CA MET A 16 -5.43 -32.68 0.65
C MET A 16 -5.88 -34.04 1.12
N LYS A 17 -5.62 -34.33 2.40
CA LYS A 17 -6.13 -35.53 3.06
C LYS A 17 -7.67 -35.45 3.15
N ASP A 18 -8.32 -36.61 3.09
CA ASP A 18 -9.76 -36.70 3.34
C ASP A 18 -10.06 -36.31 4.79
N GLY A 19 -11.17 -35.59 4.97
CA GLY A 19 -11.56 -35.10 6.28
C GLY A 19 -10.73 -33.91 6.79
N VAL A 20 -10.04 -33.20 5.91
CA VAL A 20 -9.26 -32.00 6.30
C VAL A 20 -10.16 -30.90 6.86
N VAL A 21 -9.62 -30.08 7.75
CA VAL A 21 -10.22 -28.84 8.21
C VAL A 21 -9.55 -27.67 7.51
N ILE A 22 -10.34 -26.82 6.86
CA ILE A 22 -9.85 -25.61 6.17
C ILE A 22 -10.16 -24.41 7.06
N LEU A 23 -9.15 -23.57 7.28
CA LEU A 23 -9.25 -22.31 8.00
C LEU A 23 -9.01 -21.16 7.02
N ASN A 24 -9.99 -20.25 6.88
CA ASN A 24 -9.87 -19.05 6.07
C ASN A 24 -10.16 -17.82 6.92
N PHE A 25 -9.12 -17.23 7.46
CA PHE A 25 -9.14 -15.94 8.18
C PHE A 25 -8.56 -14.80 7.35
N ALA A 26 -8.64 -14.92 6.02
CA ALA A 26 -8.09 -13.92 5.10
C ALA A 26 -9.19 -13.13 4.39
N ARG A 27 -9.88 -13.73 3.40
CA ARG A 27 -10.98 -13.09 2.66
C ARG A 27 -11.96 -14.15 2.13
N ASP A 28 -13.23 -13.79 2.00
CA ASP A 28 -14.29 -14.68 1.51
C ASP A 28 -14.04 -15.18 0.08
N LEU A 29 -13.63 -14.29 -0.82
CA LEU A 29 -13.43 -14.59 -2.24
C LEU A 29 -12.19 -15.45 -2.55
N LEU A 30 -11.45 -15.88 -1.54
CA LEU A 30 -10.32 -16.82 -1.73
C LEU A 30 -10.79 -18.26 -1.89
N VAL A 31 -11.99 -18.58 -1.45
CA VAL A 31 -12.60 -19.92 -1.52
C VAL A 31 -13.90 -19.83 -2.31
N CYS A 32 -14.04 -20.66 -3.34
CA CYS A 32 -15.27 -20.74 -4.11
C CYS A 32 -16.37 -21.45 -3.30
N ASP A 33 -17.51 -20.76 -3.11
CA ASP A 33 -18.62 -21.28 -2.31
C ASP A 33 -19.17 -22.61 -2.82
N ALA A 34 -19.28 -22.78 -4.13
CA ALA A 34 -19.79 -24.01 -4.72
C ALA A 34 -18.84 -25.19 -4.47
N ASP A 35 -17.54 -24.93 -4.59
CA ASP A 35 -16.52 -25.95 -4.43
C ASP A 35 -16.38 -26.40 -2.97
N ILE A 36 -16.47 -25.45 -2.02
CA ILE A 36 -16.38 -25.80 -0.59
C ILE A 36 -17.64 -26.54 -0.13
N GLU A 37 -18.81 -26.19 -0.67
CA GLU A 37 -20.06 -26.88 -0.41
C GLU A 37 -20.00 -28.34 -0.85
N GLU A 38 -19.50 -28.60 -2.06
CA GLU A 38 -19.30 -29.96 -2.58
C GLU A 38 -18.28 -30.75 -1.75
N ALA A 39 -17.17 -30.11 -1.37
CA ALA A 39 -16.14 -30.75 -0.57
C ALA A 39 -16.60 -31.11 0.84
N LEU A 40 -17.48 -30.31 1.45
CA LEU A 40 -18.11 -30.62 2.71
C LEU A 40 -19.10 -31.79 2.57
N LYS A 41 -19.95 -31.79 1.53
CA LYS A 41 -20.92 -32.86 1.26
C LYS A 41 -20.24 -34.21 0.94
N SER A 42 -19.14 -34.19 0.21
CA SER A 42 -18.37 -35.42 -0.10
C SER A 42 -17.52 -35.94 1.06
N GLY A 43 -17.35 -35.18 2.13
CA GLY A 43 -16.49 -35.51 3.26
C GLY A 43 -14.99 -35.29 3.00
N LYS A 44 -14.63 -34.75 1.83
CA LYS A 44 -13.25 -34.34 1.54
C LYS A 44 -12.76 -33.28 2.52
N VAL A 45 -13.65 -32.34 2.85
CA VAL A 45 -13.46 -31.34 3.90
C VAL A 45 -14.40 -31.68 5.05
N LYS A 46 -13.88 -31.85 6.25
CA LYS A 46 -14.66 -32.13 7.46
C LYS A 46 -15.32 -30.87 8.03
N LYS A 47 -14.57 -29.76 8.03
CA LYS A 47 -15.04 -28.44 8.51
C LYS A 47 -14.37 -27.35 7.72
N TYR A 48 -15.12 -26.28 7.45
CA TYR A 48 -14.64 -25.01 6.94
C TYR A 48 -14.87 -23.93 8.00
N VAL A 49 -13.82 -23.29 8.45
CA VAL A 49 -13.85 -22.23 9.47
C VAL A 49 -13.48 -20.91 8.81
N THR A 50 -14.32 -19.90 8.96
CA THR A 50 -14.08 -18.57 8.37
C THR A 50 -14.60 -17.45 9.27
N ASP A 51 -13.90 -16.32 9.23
CA ASP A 51 -14.32 -15.04 9.85
C ASP A 51 -14.86 -14.03 8.81
N PHE A 52 -15.01 -14.48 7.55
CA PHE A 52 -15.68 -13.75 6.46
C PHE A 52 -16.85 -14.56 5.89
N PRO A 53 -17.86 -14.92 6.71
CA PRO A 53 -19.00 -15.64 6.19
C PRO A 53 -19.86 -14.72 5.31
N ASN A 54 -20.22 -15.19 4.12
CA ASN A 54 -21.30 -14.63 3.35
C ASN A 54 -22.62 -15.36 3.65
N PHE A 55 -23.72 -14.88 3.09
CA PHE A 55 -25.05 -15.47 3.33
C PHE A 55 -25.10 -16.98 2.99
N LYS A 56 -24.40 -17.39 1.94
CA LYS A 56 -24.39 -18.78 1.50
C LYS A 56 -23.54 -19.65 2.44
N THR A 57 -22.31 -19.25 2.70
CA THR A 57 -21.38 -20.02 3.55
C THR A 57 -21.83 -20.11 5.01
N ALA A 58 -22.47 -19.06 5.54
CA ALA A 58 -22.98 -19.04 6.90
C ALA A 58 -24.10 -20.09 7.13
N ASN A 59 -24.80 -20.51 6.07
CA ASN A 59 -25.89 -21.48 6.13
C ASN A 59 -25.51 -22.90 5.66
N MET A 60 -24.23 -23.12 5.31
CA MET A 60 -23.76 -24.45 4.90
C MET A 60 -23.50 -25.36 6.10
N GLU A 61 -23.95 -26.60 6.01
CA GLU A 61 -23.58 -27.62 6.99
C GLU A 61 -22.06 -27.87 6.97
N GLY A 62 -21.46 -27.92 8.14
CA GLY A 62 -20.02 -28.15 8.27
C GLY A 62 -19.18 -26.85 8.29
N VAL A 63 -19.78 -25.68 8.06
CA VAL A 63 -19.14 -24.37 8.22
C VAL A 63 -19.22 -23.93 9.68
N ILE A 64 -18.13 -23.34 10.16
CA ILE A 64 -18.06 -22.63 11.45
C ILE A 64 -17.72 -21.17 11.11
N ALA A 65 -18.71 -20.30 11.27
CA ALA A 65 -18.55 -18.87 11.09
C ALA A 65 -18.19 -18.21 12.42
N THR A 66 -17.17 -17.38 12.42
CA THR A 66 -16.78 -16.56 13.57
C THR A 66 -16.84 -15.07 13.19
N PRO A 67 -17.00 -14.16 14.15
CA PRO A 67 -16.91 -12.74 13.85
C PRO A 67 -15.46 -12.36 13.46
N HIS A 68 -15.32 -11.38 12.56
CA HIS A 68 -14.04 -10.87 12.11
C HIS A 68 -13.46 -9.87 13.11
N LEU A 69 -12.77 -10.37 14.14
CA LEU A 69 -12.26 -9.57 15.24
C LEU A 69 -10.73 -9.61 15.38
N GLY A 70 -10.01 -10.16 14.40
CA GLY A 70 -8.56 -10.34 14.48
C GLY A 70 -7.75 -9.06 14.71
N ALA A 71 -8.26 -7.91 14.24
CA ALA A 71 -7.66 -6.58 14.45
C ALA A 71 -8.45 -5.70 15.42
N SER A 72 -9.55 -6.19 16.00
CA SER A 72 -10.46 -5.40 16.84
C SER A 72 -10.23 -5.68 18.33
N THR A 73 -8.98 -5.68 18.74
CA THR A 73 -8.61 -5.64 20.17
C THR A 73 -8.26 -4.20 20.53
N ALA A 74 -8.50 -3.78 21.77
CA ALA A 74 -8.17 -2.43 22.25
C ALA A 74 -6.70 -2.07 21.94
N GLU A 75 -5.77 -2.99 22.23
CA GLU A 75 -4.35 -2.81 21.91
C GLU A 75 -4.09 -2.62 20.42
N SER A 76 -4.76 -3.38 19.56
CA SER A 76 -4.60 -3.29 18.10
C SER A 76 -5.14 -1.96 17.56
N GLU A 77 -6.29 -1.52 18.08
CA GLU A 77 -6.91 -0.25 17.68
C GLU A 77 -6.04 0.94 18.12
N ASP A 78 -5.53 0.94 19.35
CA ASP A 78 -4.62 1.97 19.85
C ASP A 78 -3.32 2.01 19.02
N ASN A 79 -2.70 0.87 18.77
CA ASN A 79 -1.48 0.80 17.96
C ASN A 79 -1.71 1.27 16.52
N CYS A 80 -2.82 0.90 15.90
CA CYS A 80 -3.17 1.36 14.55
C CYS A 80 -3.38 2.88 14.51
N ALA A 81 -4.03 3.45 15.52
CA ALA A 81 -4.24 4.89 15.63
C ALA A 81 -2.90 5.64 15.78
N ILE A 82 -2.02 5.17 16.66
CA ILE A 82 -0.69 5.76 16.87
C ILE A 82 0.13 5.69 15.59
N MET A 83 0.20 4.52 14.96
CA MET A 83 0.95 4.35 13.71
C MET A 83 0.43 5.26 12.60
N ALA A 84 -0.89 5.36 12.44
CA ALA A 84 -1.49 6.22 11.41
C ALA A 84 -1.16 7.71 11.66
N VAL A 85 -1.20 8.16 12.90
CA VAL A 85 -0.84 9.54 13.27
C VAL A 85 0.64 9.80 13.03
N ASP A 86 1.52 8.87 13.40
CA ASP A 86 2.96 9.02 13.20
C ASP A 86 3.34 9.05 11.71
N GLU A 87 2.72 8.19 10.90
CA GLU A 87 2.93 8.19 9.44
C GLU A 87 2.44 9.48 8.78
N ILE A 88 1.26 9.98 9.18
CA ILE A 88 0.71 11.24 8.65
C ILE A 88 1.59 12.41 9.09
N ARG A 89 2.03 12.44 10.34
CA ARG A 89 2.92 13.49 10.86
C ARG A 89 4.24 13.50 10.10
N ASP A 90 4.88 12.36 9.93
CA ASP A 90 6.14 12.25 9.18
C ASP A 90 5.96 12.67 7.71
N PHE A 91 4.85 12.30 7.08
CA PHE A 91 4.52 12.78 5.74
C PHE A 91 4.31 14.30 5.69
N VAL A 92 3.60 14.87 6.65
CA VAL A 92 3.31 16.31 6.68
C VAL A 92 4.56 17.12 6.99
N GLU A 93 5.33 16.71 8.00
CA GLU A 93 6.49 17.46 8.50
C GLU A 93 7.77 17.22 7.68
N ASN A 94 7.96 15.99 7.17
CA ASN A 94 9.20 15.60 6.51
C ASN A 94 9.02 15.13 5.06
N GLY A 95 7.80 14.93 4.58
CA GLY A 95 7.55 14.44 3.23
C GLY A 95 7.84 12.94 3.05
N ASN A 96 8.17 12.21 4.10
CA ASN A 96 8.45 10.78 4.00
C ASN A 96 7.17 9.99 3.71
N ILE A 97 7.31 8.92 2.94
CA ILE A 97 6.23 7.96 2.65
C ILE A 97 6.59 6.61 3.20
N VAL A 98 5.74 6.11 4.12
CA VAL A 98 5.81 4.77 4.69
C VAL A 98 4.44 4.10 4.51
N ASN A 99 4.43 2.82 4.15
CA ASN A 99 3.21 2.00 4.01
C ASN A 99 2.13 2.52 3.05
N SER A 100 2.47 3.39 2.09
CA SER A 100 1.51 3.85 1.09
C SER A 100 1.06 2.72 0.17
N VAL A 101 -0.25 2.71 -0.16
CA VAL A 101 -0.84 1.78 -1.12
C VAL A 101 -0.44 2.15 -2.55
N ASN A 102 -0.35 3.43 -2.87
CA ASN A 102 -0.19 3.94 -4.23
C ASN A 102 1.27 4.27 -4.58
N TYR A 103 2.02 4.80 -3.62
CA TYR A 103 3.40 5.25 -3.82
C TYR A 103 4.40 4.28 -3.19
N PRO A 104 5.64 4.24 -3.67
CA PRO A 104 6.70 3.47 -3.03
C PRO A 104 7.09 4.08 -1.69
N ALA A 105 7.66 3.29 -0.80
CA ALA A 105 8.29 3.82 0.39
C ALA A 105 9.51 4.68 -0.01
N ALA A 106 9.52 5.93 0.43
CA ALA A 106 10.57 6.90 0.17
C ALA A 106 10.82 7.75 1.42
N THR A 107 12.04 7.82 1.87
CA THR A 107 12.41 8.61 3.05
C THR A 107 13.81 9.18 2.93
N LEU A 108 13.97 10.42 3.37
CA LEU A 108 15.25 11.08 3.66
C LEU A 108 15.37 11.42 5.16
N GLY A 109 14.53 10.82 6.01
CA GLY A 109 14.48 11.14 7.44
C GLY A 109 13.96 12.54 7.72
N VAL A 110 14.29 13.06 8.89
CA VAL A 110 13.94 14.43 9.29
C VAL A 110 14.71 15.42 8.44
N CYS A 111 14.01 16.46 7.94
CA CYS A 111 14.67 17.50 7.13
C CYS A 111 15.58 18.37 7.98
N ASP A 112 16.88 18.20 7.86
CA ASP A 112 17.95 19.00 8.51
C ASP A 112 18.53 20.10 7.59
N LYS A 113 18.11 20.14 6.32
CA LYS A 113 18.55 21.13 5.34
C LYS A 113 17.72 22.42 5.40
N VAL A 114 18.08 23.39 4.58
CA VAL A 114 17.42 24.71 4.54
C VAL A 114 15.97 24.56 4.14
N SER A 115 15.70 23.79 3.08
CA SER A 115 14.34 23.48 2.67
C SER A 115 14.24 22.11 2.04
N ARG A 116 13.02 21.59 1.96
CA ARG A 116 12.67 20.34 1.32
C ARG A 116 11.43 20.49 0.46
N ILE A 117 11.51 19.96 -0.75
CA ILE A 117 10.35 19.81 -1.62
C ILE A 117 10.07 18.34 -1.89
N THR A 118 8.81 18.03 -2.13
CA THR A 118 8.39 16.70 -2.59
C THR A 118 7.63 16.81 -3.90
N VAL A 119 7.86 15.85 -4.79
CA VAL A 119 7.29 15.84 -6.13
C VAL A 119 6.65 14.49 -6.40
N CYS A 120 5.33 14.50 -6.62
CA CYS A 120 4.61 13.37 -7.19
C CYS A 120 4.68 13.48 -8.71
N HIS A 121 5.14 12.45 -9.40
CA HIS A 121 5.25 12.49 -10.85
C HIS A 121 4.99 11.13 -11.51
N LYS A 122 4.79 11.13 -12.82
CA LYS A 122 4.73 9.91 -13.61
C LYS A 122 6.12 9.29 -13.72
N ASN A 123 6.19 7.98 -13.71
CA ASN A 123 7.43 7.24 -13.93
C ASN A 123 7.76 7.19 -15.43
N ILE A 124 8.24 8.29 -15.97
CA ILE A 124 8.62 8.45 -17.38
C ILE A 124 10.07 8.87 -17.52
N PRO A 125 10.72 8.59 -18.67
CA PRO A 125 12.11 8.96 -18.90
C PRO A 125 12.37 10.46 -18.72
N ASN A 126 13.59 10.80 -18.29
CA ASN A 126 14.08 12.17 -18.17
C ASN A 126 13.49 13.04 -17.05
N MET A 127 12.68 12.49 -16.13
CA MET A 127 12.08 13.28 -15.04
C MET A 127 13.14 13.85 -14.09
N ILE A 128 14.08 13.03 -13.61
CA ILE A 128 15.14 13.46 -12.70
C ILE A 128 15.97 14.59 -13.32
N SER A 129 16.29 14.49 -14.61
CA SER A 129 17.05 15.53 -15.32
C SER A 129 16.24 16.85 -15.42
N GLN A 130 14.96 16.78 -15.70
CA GLN A 130 14.10 17.97 -15.75
C GLN A 130 13.95 18.63 -14.39
N LEU A 131 13.74 17.82 -13.32
CA LEU A 131 13.66 18.32 -11.95
C LEU A 131 14.96 19.03 -11.53
N SER A 132 16.11 18.38 -11.73
CA SER A 132 17.39 18.96 -11.39
C SER A 132 17.73 20.20 -12.23
N THR A 133 17.35 20.25 -13.51
CA THR A 133 17.55 21.42 -14.37
C THR A 133 16.65 22.58 -13.91
N ALA A 134 15.41 22.34 -13.53
CA ALA A 134 14.51 23.37 -13.02
C ALA A 134 15.05 23.98 -11.72
N ILE A 135 15.54 23.17 -10.79
CA ILE A 135 16.15 23.60 -9.53
C ILE A 135 17.42 24.42 -9.81
N ALA A 136 18.33 23.91 -10.63
CA ALA A 136 19.59 24.58 -10.95
C ALA A 136 19.38 25.92 -11.66
N SER A 137 18.32 26.06 -12.48
CA SER A 137 18.01 27.32 -13.18
C SER A 137 17.57 28.46 -12.25
N GLU A 138 17.18 28.16 -11.01
CA GLU A 138 16.93 29.15 -9.95
C GLU A 138 18.17 29.42 -9.08
N GLY A 139 19.33 28.86 -9.45
CA GLY A 139 20.57 29.02 -8.69
C GLY A 139 20.57 28.21 -7.38
N VAL A 140 19.67 27.26 -7.21
CA VAL A 140 19.55 26.40 -6.03
C VAL A 140 20.29 25.09 -6.29
N ASN A 141 20.96 24.56 -5.27
CA ASN A 141 21.63 23.27 -5.35
C ASN A 141 20.85 22.19 -4.60
N VAL A 142 20.86 20.98 -5.14
CA VAL A 142 20.29 19.79 -4.50
C VAL A 142 21.32 19.27 -3.48
N ALA A 143 20.94 19.28 -2.20
CA ALA A 143 21.77 18.78 -1.12
C ALA A 143 21.66 17.26 -0.94
N ASP A 144 20.44 16.73 -1.07
CA ASP A 144 20.15 15.30 -1.07
C ASP A 144 18.87 15.03 -1.86
N MET A 145 18.74 13.81 -2.38
CA MET A 145 17.57 13.44 -3.17
C MET A 145 17.32 11.94 -3.11
N VAL A 146 16.06 11.57 -2.96
CA VAL A 146 15.58 10.23 -3.22
C VAL A 146 14.43 10.30 -4.22
N ASP A 147 14.47 9.44 -5.23
CA ASP A 147 13.39 9.22 -6.18
C ASP A 147 13.09 7.74 -6.25
N LYS A 148 11.84 7.37 -6.01
CA LYS A 148 11.36 6.00 -6.02
C LYS A 148 10.13 5.87 -6.89
N SER A 149 10.07 4.79 -7.66
CA SER A 149 8.93 4.50 -8.53
C SER A 149 8.21 3.22 -8.15
N ARG A 150 6.90 3.20 -8.42
CA ARG A 150 6.03 2.02 -8.29
C ARG A 150 5.02 2.04 -9.43
N GLY A 151 5.21 1.15 -10.41
CA GLY A 151 4.38 1.16 -11.62
C GLY A 151 4.50 2.47 -12.39
N ASP A 152 3.38 3.11 -12.64
CA ASP A 152 3.30 4.33 -13.45
C ASP A 152 3.60 5.62 -12.67
N PHE A 153 3.80 5.53 -11.36
CA PHE A 153 3.99 6.68 -10.48
C PHE A 153 5.34 6.64 -9.78
N ALA A 154 5.86 7.82 -9.52
CA ALA A 154 7.08 8.03 -8.76
C ALA A 154 6.90 9.17 -7.75
N TYR A 155 7.75 9.15 -6.74
CA TYR A 155 7.78 10.16 -5.70
C TYR A 155 9.20 10.53 -5.39
N ALA A 156 9.51 11.81 -5.55
CA ALA A 156 10.81 12.38 -5.22
C ALA A 156 10.72 13.21 -3.94
N ILE A 157 11.71 13.08 -3.07
CA ILE A 157 12.00 13.99 -1.96
C ILE A 157 13.35 14.63 -2.26
N ILE A 158 13.41 15.95 -2.23
CA ILE A 158 14.59 16.73 -2.63
C ILE A 158 14.88 17.75 -1.54
N ASP A 159 16.05 17.64 -0.94
CA ASP A 159 16.59 18.60 0.01
C ASP A 159 17.43 19.64 -0.72
N LEU A 160 17.21 20.89 -0.36
CA LEU A 160 17.81 22.05 -1.01
C LEU A 160 18.73 22.82 -0.02
N ASP A 161 19.77 23.43 -0.55
CA ASP A 161 20.69 24.29 0.20
C ASP A 161 20.19 25.73 0.35
N HIS A 162 19.09 26.10 -0.32
CA HIS A 162 18.41 27.39 -0.27
C HIS A 162 16.91 27.21 0.01
N GLU A 163 16.25 28.31 0.37
CA GLU A 163 14.81 28.29 0.58
C GLU A 163 14.06 27.95 -0.72
N ALA A 164 13.11 27.00 -0.62
CA ALA A 164 12.23 26.69 -1.71
C ALA A 164 11.17 27.81 -1.86
N THR A 165 11.10 28.42 -3.05
CA THR A 165 10.12 29.46 -3.36
C THR A 165 8.91 28.89 -4.08
N ASP A 166 7.78 29.59 -3.98
CA ASP A 166 6.59 29.25 -4.77
C ASP A 166 6.89 29.28 -6.29
N ALA A 167 7.75 30.19 -6.73
CA ALA A 167 8.18 30.28 -8.13
C ALA A 167 8.91 28.99 -8.59
N LEU A 168 9.78 28.43 -7.75
CA LEU A 168 10.43 27.15 -8.01
C LEU A 168 9.40 26.02 -8.06
N ALA A 169 8.47 25.99 -7.10
CA ALA A 169 7.42 24.98 -7.06
C ALA A 169 6.52 25.02 -8.30
N ASP A 170 6.12 26.21 -8.73
CA ASP A 170 5.33 26.42 -9.94
C ASP A 170 6.09 25.99 -11.20
N LYS A 171 7.37 26.31 -11.28
CA LYS A 171 8.23 25.90 -12.39
C LYS A 171 8.36 24.39 -12.51
N ILE A 172 8.53 23.69 -11.39
CA ILE A 172 8.57 22.23 -11.35
C ILE A 172 7.19 21.66 -11.69
N ASN A 173 6.13 22.25 -11.17
CA ASN A 173 4.76 21.81 -11.42
C ASN A 173 4.34 21.96 -12.89
N ALA A 174 5.00 22.83 -13.65
CA ALA A 174 4.79 23.01 -15.09
C ALA A 174 5.48 21.93 -15.96
N ILE A 175 6.33 21.08 -15.40
CA ILE A 175 7.00 20.00 -16.12
C ILE A 175 5.96 18.93 -16.48
N ASP A 176 5.93 18.54 -17.76
CA ASP A 176 5.03 17.45 -18.19
C ASP A 176 5.35 16.15 -17.44
N GLY A 177 4.32 15.53 -16.90
CA GLY A 177 4.44 14.34 -16.06
C GLY A 177 4.53 14.62 -14.55
N VAL A 178 4.74 15.86 -14.12
CA VAL A 178 4.59 16.23 -12.72
C VAL A 178 3.10 16.28 -12.38
N ILE A 179 2.73 15.70 -11.25
CA ILE A 179 1.35 15.64 -10.78
C ILE A 179 1.12 16.68 -9.68
N LYS A 180 2.08 16.78 -8.77
CA LYS A 180 2.00 17.72 -7.64
C LYS A 180 3.38 17.99 -7.04
N VAL A 181 3.63 19.24 -6.73
CA VAL A 181 4.78 19.68 -5.94
C VAL A 181 4.28 20.18 -4.59
N ARG A 182 5.05 19.93 -3.54
CA ARG A 182 4.79 20.45 -2.21
C ARG A 182 6.10 20.93 -1.58
N ILE A 183 6.12 22.14 -1.07
CA ILE A 183 7.16 22.63 -0.17
C ILE A 183 6.83 22.08 1.22
N VAL A 184 7.73 21.35 1.80
CA VAL A 184 7.58 20.72 3.12
C VAL A 184 8.14 21.63 4.21
N LYS A 185 9.30 22.26 3.91
CA LYS A 185 10.01 23.16 4.80
C LYS A 185 10.73 24.24 3.98
#